data_d36d00a32ed7b98a9b52cc8547c1fec2
#
_entry.id   d36d00a32ed7b98a9b52cc8547c1fec2
#
_cell.length_a   1.000
_cell.length_b   1.000
_cell.length_c   1.000
_cell.angle_alpha   90.00
_cell.angle_beta   90.00
_cell.angle_gamma   90.00
#
_symmetry.space_group_name_H-M   'P 1'
#
loop_
_entity.id
_entity.type
_entity.pdbx_description
1 polymer ?
#
loop_
_entity_poly.entity_id
_entity_poly.type
_entity_poly.pdbx_seq_one_letter_code
_entity_poly.pdbx_strand_id
1 'polypeptide(L)'
;EMQEMFTASFKEINRNFGAIFRELFGGGSARLYLSDENDVLNSGIEIQVSPPGKVIKNLSALSGGEQALVAISIYFAILAVNPSPFCILDEIEAALDDVNVTRYAQYLRRMTERTQFIVITHRRGTMEAADVLYGVTMQEDGVSKILRLDLENVSADLIS
;
A
#
# COMPACT_ATOMS: atom_id res chain seq x y z
N GLU A 1 -20.89 -5.26 -22.28
CA GLU A 1 -21.06 -4.75 -20.92
C GLU A 1 -19.91 -5.16 -20.00
N MET A 2 -19.66 -6.48 -19.74
CA MET A 2 -18.55 -6.95 -18.87
C MET A 2 -17.17 -6.49 -19.40
N GLN A 3 -16.90 -6.66 -20.68
CA GLN A 3 -15.65 -6.22 -21.32
C GLN A 3 -15.45 -4.71 -21.24
N GLU A 4 -16.50 -3.92 -21.44
CA GLU A 4 -16.45 -2.46 -21.33
C GLU A 4 -16.16 -2.01 -19.91
N MET A 5 -16.83 -2.63 -18.93
CA MET A 5 -16.58 -2.38 -17.50
C MET A 5 -15.14 -2.73 -17.09
N PHE A 6 -14.65 -3.90 -17.53
CA PHE A 6 -13.27 -4.31 -17.27
C PHE A 6 -12.28 -3.32 -17.88
N THR A 7 -12.46 -2.97 -19.17
CA THR A 7 -11.57 -2.06 -19.89
C THR A 7 -11.52 -0.68 -19.23
N ALA A 8 -12.67 -0.15 -18.80
CA ALA A 8 -12.76 1.13 -18.11
C ALA A 8 -12.02 1.08 -16.76
N SER A 9 -12.29 0.06 -15.92
CA SER A 9 -11.63 -0.13 -14.62
C SER A 9 -10.13 -0.36 -14.79
N PHE A 10 -9.71 -1.18 -15.73
CA PHE A 10 -8.30 -1.45 -16.01
C PHE A 10 -7.54 -0.17 -16.38
N LYS A 11 -8.13 0.66 -17.24
CA LYS A 11 -7.53 1.94 -17.64
C LYS A 11 -7.36 2.89 -16.45
N GLU A 12 -8.33 2.92 -15.56
CA GLU A 12 -8.28 3.76 -14.37
C GLU A 12 -7.28 3.23 -13.33
N ILE A 13 -7.26 1.91 -13.08
CA ILE A 13 -6.26 1.24 -12.23
C ILE A 13 -4.85 1.51 -12.76
N ASN A 14 -4.62 1.36 -14.07
CA ASN A 14 -3.32 1.59 -14.69
C ASN A 14 -2.84 3.05 -14.51
N ARG A 15 -3.74 4.01 -14.69
CA ARG A 15 -3.43 5.43 -14.43
C ARG A 15 -3.04 5.67 -12.97
N ASN A 16 -3.82 5.12 -12.03
CA ASN A 16 -3.57 5.26 -10.60
C ASN A 16 -2.28 4.55 -10.20
N PHE A 17 -2.02 3.36 -10.74
CA PHE A 17 -0.77 2.63 -10.50
C PHE A 17 0.47 3.45 -10.87
N GLY A 18 0.48 4.08 -12.04
CA GLY A 18 1.58 4.94 -12.46
C GLY A 18 1.79 6.16 -11.55
N ALA A 19 0.72 6.75 -11.02
CA ALA A 19 0.78 7.87 -10.10
C ALA A 19 1.29 7.45 -8.72
N ILE A 20 0.69 6.39 -8.15
CA ILE A 20 1.03 5.86 -6.82
C ILE A 20 2.47 5.31 -6.79
N PHE A 21 2.86 4.58 -7.82
CA PHE A 21 4.24 4.09 -7.97
C PHE A 21 5.24 5.25 -7.90
N ARG A 22 5.01 6.31 -8.69
CA ARG A 22 5.89 7.46 -8.73
C ARG A 22 6.03 8.15 -7.38
N GLU A 23 4.96 8.17 -6.63
CA GLU A 23 4.94 8.73 -5.28
C GLU A 23 5.68 7.86 -4.28
N LEU A 24 5.38 6.57 -4.21
CA LEU A 24 5.98 5.64 -3.25
C LEU A 24 7.48 5.41 -3.54
N PHE A 25 7.89 5.36 -4.81
CA PHE A 25 9.30 5.23 -5.19
C PHE A 25 10.07 6.56 -5.20
N GLY A 26 9.36 7.70 -5.12
CA GLY A 26 9.97 9.02 -5.26
C GLY A 26 10.39 9.33 -6.70
N GLY A 27 9.72 8.75 -7.69
CA GLY A 27 9.97 8.94 -9.12
C GLY A 27 9.79 7.67 -9.93
N GLY A 28 10.32 7.67 -11.16
CA GLY A 28 10.24 6.54 -12.07
C GLY A 28 8.91 6.45 -12.81
N SER A 29 8.61 5.28 -13.38
CA SER A 29 7.39 5.02 -14.12
C SER A 29 6.92 3.59 -13.94
N ALA A 30 5.60 3.39 -13.99
CA ALA A 30 4.97 2.08 -13.89
C ALA A 30 3.72 2.05 -14.78
N ARG A 31 3.45 0.89 -15.36
CA ARG A 31 2.24 0.64 -16.12
C ARG A 31 1.86 -0.84 -16.11
N LEU A 32 0.57 -1.08 -16.30
CA LEU A 32 0.00 -2.39 -16.59
C LEU A 32 -0.38 -2.44 -18.07
N TYR A 33 -0.23 -3.59 -18.70
CA TYR A 33 -0.72 -3.82 -20.06
C TYR A 33 -1.24 -5.25 -20.21
N LEU A 34 -2.11 -5.45 -21.18
CA LEU A 34 -2.66 -6.76 -21.48
C LEU A 34 -1.70 -7.51 -22.42
N SER A 35 -1.48 -8.80 -22.19
CA SER A 35 -0.67 -9.64 -23.07
C SER A 35 -1.34 -9.84 -24.44
N ASP A 36 -2.69 -9.83 -24.48
CA ASP A 36 -3.50 -9.89 -25.68
C ASP A 36 -4.63 -8.84 -25.63
N GLU A 37 -4.49 -7.80 -26.42
CA GLU A 37 -5.49 -6.72 -26.51
C GLU A 37 -6.74 -7.15 -27.26
N ASN A 38 -6.72 -8.24 -28.04
CA ASN A 38 -7.86 -8.73 -28.80
C ASN A 38 -8.79 -9.61 -27.96
N ASP A 39 -8.25 -10.27 -26.91
CA ASP A 39 -9.03 -11.09 -25.98
C ASP A 39 -8.88 -10.58 -24.55
N VAL A 40 -9.44 -9.42 -24.29
CA VAL A 40 -9.30 -8.64 -23.05
C VAL A 40 -9.69 -9.43 -21.79
N LEU A 41 -10.70 -10.30 -21.87
CA LEU A 41 -11.23 -11.03 -20.70
C LEU A 41 -10.38 -12.26 -20.34
N ASN A 42 -9.66 -12.84 -21.29
CA ASN A 42 -8.78 -14.00 -21.07
C ASN A 42 -7.29 -13.61 -21.10
N SER A 43 -7.01 -12.33 -21.35
CA SER A 43 -5.63 -11.83 -21.40
C SER A 43 -4.94 -11.92 -20.03
N GLY A 44 -3.65 -12.23 -20.04
CA GLY A 44 -2.77 -11.97 -18.90
C GLY A 44 -2.54 -10.47 -18.69
N ILE A 45 -2.21 -10.07 -17.48
CA ILE A 45 -1.79 -8.71 -17.15
C ILE A 45 -0.29 -8.70 -16.90
N GLU A 46 0.42 -7.90 -17.67
CA GLU A 46 1.86 -7.72 -17.55
C GLU A 46 2.17 -6.42 -16.78
N ILE A 47 3.21 -6.46 -15.97
CA ILE A 47 3.65 -5.34 -15.14
C ILE A 47 4.98 -4.84 -15.69
N GLN A 48 5.05 -3.57 -16.04
CA GLN A 48 6.28 -2.89 -16.41
C GLN A 48 6.56 -1.75 -15.46
N VAL A 49 7.73 -1.77 -14.82
CA VAL A 49 8.16 -0.73 -13.89
C VAL A 49 9.59 -0.30 -14.17
N SER A 50 9.87 0.97 -13.90
CA SER A 50 11.20 1.56 -14.02
C SER A 50 11.41 2.49 -12.81
N PRO A 51 11.98 1.98 -11.69
CA PRO A 51 12.34 2.81 -10.54
C PRO A 51 13.32 3.91 -10.91
N PRO A 52 13.41 4.98 -10.11
CA PRO A 52 14.35 6.08 -10.38
C PRO A 52 15.80 5.58 -10.52
N GLY A 53 16.48 6.01 -11.59
CA GLY A 53 17.89 5.66 -11.83
C GLY A 53 18.16 4.22 -12.25
N LYS A 54 17.13 3.40 -12.48
CA LYS A 54 17.29 2.00 -12.92
C LYS A 54 16.60 1.77 -14.27
N VAL A 55 17.28 1.05 -15.16
CA VAL A 55 16.68 0.49 -16.37
C VAL A 55 16.40 -0.99 -16.10
N ILE A 56 15.13 -1.33 -15.87
CA ILE A 56 14.72 -2.68 -15.51
C ILE A 56 13.99 -3.32 -16.68
N LYS A 57 14.43 -4.52 -17.06
CA LYS A 57 13.79 -5.33 -18.11
C LYS A 57 12.85 -6.38 -17.55
N ASN A 58 12.99 -6.74 -16.26
CA ASN A 58 12.21 -7.80 -15.64
C ASN A 58 12.01 -7.50 -14.15
N LEU A 59 10.83 -7.79 -13.61
CA LEU A 59 10.49 -7.64 -12.17
C LEU A 59 11.44 -8.42 -11.26
N SER A 60 11.96 -9.56 -11.69
CA SER A 60 12.94 -10.36 -10.93
C SER A 60 14.28 -9.65 -10.70
N ALA A 61 14.55 -8.56 -11.41
CA ALA A 61 15.74 -7.72 -11.19
C ALA A 61 15.56 -6.69 -10.05
N LEU A 62 14.34 -6.58 -9.49
CA LEU A 62 14.03 -5.76 -8.32
C LEU A 62 14.44 -6.45 -7.04
N SER A 63 14.86 -5.68 -6.03
CA SER A 63 15.03 -6.18 -4.67
C SER A 63 13.67 -6.61 -4.07
N GLY A 64 13.68 -7.45 -3.03
CA GLY A 64 12.46 -7.89 -2.36
C GLY A 64 11.60 -6.71 -1.85
N GLY A 65 12.21 -5.68 -1.28
CA GLY A 65 11.52 -4.46 -0.86
C GLY A 65 10.92 -3.68 -2.03
N GLU A 66 11.61 -3.58 -3.17
CA GLU A 66 11.08 -2.96 -4.37
C GLU A 66 9.91 -3.75 -4.96
N GLN A 67 9.98 -5.08 -4.96
CA GLN A 67 8.86 -5.94 -5.39
C GLN A 67 7.64 -5.76 -4.48
N ALA A 68 7.83 -5.71 -3.16
CA ALA A 68 6.77 -5.44 -2.19
C ALA A 68 6.13 -4.06 -2.44
N LEU A 69 6.94 -3.03 -2.68
CA LEU A 69 6.44 -1.68 -2.95
C LEU A 69 5.66 -1.59 -4.28
N VAL A 70 6.05 -2.35 -5.31
CA VAL A 70 5.26 -2.50 -6.55
C VAL A 70 3.91 -3.13 -6.26
N ALA A 71 3.88 -4.23 -5.49
CA ALA A 71 2.63 -4.91 -5.13
C ALA A 71 1.69 -3.99 -4.32
N ILE A 72 2.23 -3.26 -3.36
CA ILE A 72 1.49 -2.25 -2.58
C ILE A 72 0.93 -1.15 -3.50
N SER A 73 1.72 -0.68 -4.47
CA SER A 73 1.28 0.34 -5.43
C SER A 73 0.10 -0.13 -6.29
N ILE A 74 0.12 -1.39 -6.73
CA ILE A 74 -0.99 -2.00 -7.49
C ILE A 74 -2.22 -2.15 -6.59
N TYR A 75 -2.05 -2.64 -5.37
CA TYR A 75 -3.14 -2.81 -4.42
C TYR A 75 -3.86 -1.49 -4.13
N PHE A 76 -3.11 -0.44 -3.86
CA PHE A 76 -3.70 0.88 -3.65
C PHE A 76 -4.32 1.48 -4.92
N ALA A 77 -3.80 1.15 -6.11
CA ALA A 77 -4.40 1.56 -7.37
C ALA A 77 -5.79 0.93 -7.57
N ILE A 78 -5.95 -0.33 -7.19
CA ILE A 78 -7.24 -1.03 -7.23
C ILE A 78 -8.19 -0.42 -6.18
N LEU A 79 -7.72 -0.23 -4.95
CA LEU A 79 -8.53 0.35 -3.86
C LEU A 79 -8.97 1.78 -4.17
N ALA A 80 -8.17 2.56 -4.90
CA ALA A 80 -8.53 3.92 -5.31
C ALA A 80 -9.66 3.97 -6.33
N VAL A 81 -9.82 2.94 -7.18
CA VAL A 81 -10.92 2.83 -8.14
C VAL A 81 -12.19 2.34 -7.48
N ASN A 82 -12.05 1.39 -6.55
CA ASN A 82 -13.18 0.81 -5.83
C ASN A 82 -12.92 0.84 -4.32
N PRO A 83 -13.12 1.99 -3.66
CA PRO A 83 -12.84 2.15 -2.24
C PRO A 83 -13.70 1.22 -1.39
N SER A 84 -13.05 0.49 -0.47
CA SER A 84 -13.73 -0.26 0.57
C SER A 84 -13.99 0.63 1.79
N PRO A 85 -15.09 0.46 2.53
CA PRO A 85 -15.34 1.22 3.75
C PRO A 85 -14.28 0.98 4.83
N PHE A 86 -13.69 -0.22 4.87
CA PHE A 86 -12.54 -0.52 5.73
C PHE A 86 -11.60 -1.51 5.04
N CYS A 87 -10.35 -1.51 5.48
CA CYS A 87 -9.30 -2.38 4.96
C CYS A 87 -8.38 -2.83 6.11
N ILE A 88 -8.05 -4.12 6.13
CA ILE A 88 -7.11 -4.71 7.10
C ILE A 88 -5.81 -5.00 6.36
N LEU A 89 -4.71 -4.46 6.86
CA LEU A 89 -3.36 -4.64 6.32
C LEU A 89 -2.49 -5.32 7.38
N ASP A 90 -1.96 -6.50 7.06
CA ASP A 90 -1.17 -7.31 7.98
C ASP A 90 0.28 -7.38 7.49
N GLU A 91 1.15 -6.57 8.13
CA GLU A 91 2.60 -6.50 7.90
C GLU A 91 3.01 -6.36 6.40
N ILE A 92 2.18 -5.74 5.56
CA ILE A 92 2.45 -5.64 4.11
C ILE A 92 3.71 -4.83 3.80
N GLU A 93 4.16 -3.97 4.71
CA GLU A 93 5.34 -3.13 4.61
C GLU A 93 6.60 -3.75 5.26
N ALA A 94 6.54 -4.99 5.75
CA ALA A 94 7.63 -5.62 6.49
C ALA A 94 8.96 -5.68 5.70
N ALA A 95 8.90 -5.84 4.38
CA ALA A 95 10.07 -5.90 3.50
C ALA A 95 10.61 -4.51 3.09
N LEU A 96 9.94 -3.40 3.46
CA LEU A 96 10.34 -2.05 3.08
C LEU A 96 11.47 -1.53 4.00
N ASP A 97 12.35 -0.69 3.43
CA ASP A 97 13.27 0.12 4.22
C ASP A 97 12.53 1.31 4.89
N ASP A 98 13.18 1.98 5.84
CA ASP A 98 12.56 3.03 6.65
C ASP A 98 12.08 4.24 5.82
N VAL A 99 12.75 4.57 4.72
CA VAL A 99 12.36 5.66 3.84
C VAL A 99 11.06 5.30 3.11
N ASN A 100 10.97 4.07 2.62
CA ASN A 100 9.78 3.58 1.91
C ASN A 100 8.62 3.32 2.88
N VAL A 101 8.89 2.88 4.14
CA VAL A 101 7.87 2.81 5.20
C VAL A 101 7.26 4.19 5.46
N THR A 102 8.09 5.23 5.56
CA THR A 102 7.59 6.60 5.76
C THR A 102 6.68 7.07 4.61
N ARG A 103 7.08 6.83 3.35
CA ARG A 103 6.25 7.16 2.18
C ARG A 103 4.95 6.37 2.14
N TYR A 104 5.02 5.08 2.44
CA TYR A 104 3.85 4.21 2.56
C TYR A 104 2.87 4.74 3.63
N ALA A 105 3.36 5.04 4.83
CA ALA A 105 2.54 5.55 5.92
C ALA A 105 1.88 6.90 5.58
N GLN A 106 2.61 7.82 4.94
CA GLN A 106 2.06 9.09 4.47
C GLN A 106 0.99 8.90 3.40
N TYR A 107 1.19 7.95 2.47
CA TYR A 107 0.21 7.63 1.45
C TYR A 107 -1.06 7.04 2.08
N LEU A 108 -0.89 6.08 3.00
CA LEU A 108 -1.98 5.46 3.74
C LEU A 108 -2.84 6.49 4.47
N ARG A 109 -2.19 7.45 5.17
CA ARG A 109 -2.89 8.51 5.90
C ARG A 109 -3.81 9.36 4.99
N ARG A 110 -3.41 9.63 3.75
CA ARG A 110 -4.30 10.35 2.81
C ARG A 110 -5.49 9.53 2.36
N MET A 111 -5.36 8.22 2.29
CA MET A 111 -6.48 7.33 1.92
C MET A 111 -7.52 7.18 3.03
N THR A 112 -7.22 7.59 4.28
CA THR A 112 -8.16 7.51 5.41
C THR A 112 -9.39 8.40 5.23
N GLU A 113 -9.35 9.37 4.32
CA GLU A 113 -10.53 10.18 3.96
C GLU A 113 -11.69 9.33 3.39
N ARG A 114 -11.39 8.15 2.81
CA ARG A 114 -12.38 7.30 2.14
C ARG A 114 -12.48 5.89 2.69
N THR A 115 -11.43 5.42 3.37
CA THR A 115 -11.32 4.05 3.86
C THR A 115 -10.75 4.05 5.27
N GLN A 116 -11.40 3.34 6.20
CA GLN A 116 -10.82 3.09 7.51
C GLN A 116 -9.76 1.98 7.38
N PHE A 117 -8.53 2.24 7.85
CA PHE A 117 -7.47 1.23 7.87
C PHE A 117 -7.28 0.66 9.26
N ILE A 118 -7.17 -0.68 9.32
CA ILE A 118 -6.71 -1.43 10.48
C ILE A 118 -5.38 -2.05 10.07
N VAL A 119 -4.29 -1.59 10.67
CA VAL A 119 -2.94 -2.00 10.27
C VAL A 119 -2.29 -2.77 11.40
N ILE A 120 -1.87 -3.99 11.11
CA ILE A 120 -1.03 -4.80 11.99
C ILE A 120 0.41 -4.54 11.56
N THR A 121 1.23 -4.05 12.48
CA THR A 121 2.60 -3.63 12.16
C THR A 121 3.51 -3.67 13.37
N HIS A 122 4.79 -3.88 13.12
CA HIS A 122 5.88 -3.67 14.08
C HIS A 122 6.78 -2.48 13.68
N ARG A 123 6.43 -1.77 12.58
CA ARG A 123 7.23 -0.66 12.05
C ARG A 123 6.83 0.66 12.70
N ARG A 124 7.81 1.32 13.33
CA ARG A 124 7.60 2.60 14.03
C ARG A 124 7.02 3.68 13.10
N GLY A 125 7.54 3.80 11.87
CA GLY A 125 7.05 4.80 10.91
C GLY A 125 5.57 4.63 10.53
N THR A 126 5.06 3.39 10.53
CA THR A 126 3.63 3.12 10.33
C THR A 126 2.82 3.47 11.59
N MET A 127 3.33 3.12 12.78
CA MET A 127 2.67 3.43 14.06
C MET A 127 2.51 4.95 14.25
N GLU A 128 3.53 5.74 13.92
CA GLU A 128 3.52 7.21 14.06
C GLU A 128 2.48 7.90 13.14
N ALA A 129 2.04 7.22 12.09
CA ALA A 129 1.01 7.73 11.18
C ALA A 129 -0.42 7.36 11.60
N ALA A 130 -0.61 6.55 12.63
CA ALA A 130 -1.91 6.12 13.12
C ALA A 130 -2.57 7.21 13.98
N ASP A 131 -3.90 7.21 14.05
CA ASP A 131 -4.66 8.05 14.98
C ASP A 131 -4.78 7.36 16.35
N VAL A 132 -4.91 6.03 16.34
CA VAL A 132 -5.07 5.20 17.54
C VAL A 132 -4.17 3.97 17.43
N LEU A 133 -3.46 3.65 18.52
CA LEU A 133 -2.69 2.42 18.64
C LEU A 133 -3.38 1.44 19.59
N TYR A 134 -3.38 0.17 19.19
CA TYR A 134 -3.79 -0.95 20.02
C TYR A 134 -2.59 -1.86 20.25
N GLY A 135 -2.08 -1.87 21.48
CA GLY A 135 -1.08 -2.85 21.91
C GLY A 135 -1.76 -4.15 22.35
N VAL A 136 -1.31 -5.27 21.81
CA VAL A 136 -1.75 -6.60 22.24
C VAL A 136 -0.61 -7.27 22.99
N THR A 137 -0.85 -7.61 24.26
CA THR A 137 0.13 -8.31 25.10
C THR A 137 -0.49 -9.55 25.70
N MET A 138 0.33 -10.55 26.02
CA MET A 138 -0.10 -11.78 26.68
C MET A 138 0.35 -11.75 28.13
N GLN A 139 -0.57 -12.05 29.05
CA GLN A 139 -0.27 -12.18 30.48
C GLN A 139 0.23 -13.60 30.83
N GLU A 140 0.71 -13.80 32.06
CA GLU A 140 1.27 -15.09 32.52
C GLU A 140 0.31 -16.27 32.40
N ASP A 141 -1.01 -16.03 32.45
CA ASP A 141 -2.06 -17.02 32.30
C ASP A 141 -2.41 -17.35 30.83
N GLY A 142 -1.69 -16.77 29.86
CA GLY A 142 -1.92 -16.98 28.43
C GLY A 142 -3.11 -16.21 27.85
N VAL A 143 -3.71 -15.29 28.61
CA VAL A 143 -4.83 -14.45 28.16
C VAL A 143 -4.29 -13.16 27.53
N SER A 144 -4.76 -12.83 26.33
CA SER A 144 -4.41 -11.59 25.66
C SER A 144 -5.09 -10.39 26.31
N LYS A 145 -4.32 -9.31 26.51
CA LYS A 145 -4.81 -8.02 26.98
C LYS A 145 -4.59 -6.95 25.91
N ILE A 146 -5.62 -6.14 25.68
CA ILE A 146 -5.59 -5.04 24.73
C ILE A 146 -5.38 -3.73 25.50
N LEU A 147 -4.41 -2.94 25.05
CA LEU A 147 -4.14 -1.58 25.53
C LEU A 147 -4.44 -0.62 24.38
N ARG A 148 -5.22 0.43 24.64
CA ARG A 148 -5.52 1.47 23.66
C ARG A 148 -4.78 2.76 24.01
N LEU A 149 -4.18 3.40 23.01
CA LEU A 149 -3.48 4.67 23.10
C LEU A 149 -3.96 5.58 21.96
N ASP A 150 -4.58 6.69 22.30
CA ASP A 150 -4.98 7.75 21.36
C ASP A 150 -3.82 8.73 21.19
N LEU A 151 -3.21 8.76 20.00
CA LEU A 151 -2.01 9.56 19.75
C LEU A 151 -2.27 11.06 19.74
N GLU A 152 -3.47 11.49 19.37
CA GLU A 152 -3.87 12.91 19.43
C GLU A 152 -3.84 13.48 20.87
N ASN A 153 -4.11 12.63 21.86
CA ASN A 153 -4.15 13.05 23.28
C ASN A 153 -2.80 12.93 23.99
N VAL A 154 -1.84 12.18 23.43
CA VAL A 154 -0.53 11.92 24.06
C VAL A 154 0.46 13.06 23.81
N SER A 155 0.28 13.83 22.74
CA SER A 155 1.22 14.92 22.37
C SER A 155 1.28 16.07 23.39
N ALA A 156 0.31 16.19 24.29
CA ALA A 156 0.27 17.25 25.32
C ALA A 156 0.99 16.86 26.63
N ASP A 157 1.02 15.56 26.98
CA ASP A 157 1.49 15.11 28.31
C ASP A 157 2.94 14.61 28.31
N LEU A 158 3.55 14.37 27.15
CA LEU A 158 4.93 13.88 27.03
C LEU A 158 5.99 14.96 26.73
N ILE A 159 5.58 16.24 26.63
CA ILE A 159 6.47 17.39 26.40
C ILE A 159 6.64 18.26 27.64
N SER A 160 6.13 17.81 28.78
CA SER A 160 6.29 18.50 30.07
C SER A 160 7.40 17.85 30.92
#